data_6dca0dc1df9148e2bdd545395bd5063b
#
_entry.id   6dca0dc1df9148e2bdd545395bd5063b
#
_cell.length_a   1.000
_cell.length_b   1.000
_cell.length_c   1.000
_cell.angle_alpha   90.00
_cell.angle_beta   90.00
_cell.angle_gamma   90.00
#
_symmetry.space_group_name_H-M   'P 1'
#
loop_
_entity.id
_entity.type
_entity.pdbx_description
1 polymer ?
#
loop_
_entity_poly.entity_id
_entity_poly.type
_entity_poly.pdbx_seq_one_letter_code
_entity_poly.pdbx_strand_id
1 'polypeptide(L)'
;IQLLNSIMCYFLFQMVAETEILLCCSNFYGNIAEVETTGASERTAKPEGLGYAGVAASEKIAERDLKNMEKYKETITKVANSKCVPPSLVAAIISRESHAGTVLKDGWGDHGNAFGLMQVDKRYHQTHGAWNSEEHIKQGTDILCQSITEIQKKFPTWSKEQQLKGGISAYNAGTRNVRTYEGMDVGTTHNDYANDVVARAKVFQRNGY
;
A
#
# COMPACT_ATOMS: atom_id res chain seq x y z
N ILE A 1 19.88 -12.69 -39.40
CA ILE A 1 18.47 -13.17 -39.39
C ILE A 1 18.24 -14.11 -38.18
N GLN A 2 19.09 -15.11 -37.91
CA GLN A 2 18.95 -16.04 -36.79
C GLN A 2 19.04 -15.34 -35.40
N LEU A 3 19.94 -14.37 -35.26
CA LEU A 3 20.09 -13.62 -34.00
C LEU A 3 18.83 -12.73 -33.67
N LEU A 4 18.28 -12.10 -34.73
CA LEU A 4 17.05 -11.28 -34.58
C LEU A 4 15.83 -12.14 -34.18
N ASN A 5 15.71 -13.33 -34.77
CA ASN A 5 14.62 -14.25 -34.41
C ASN A 5 14.76 -14.80 -33.01
N SER A 6 15.97 -15.04 -32.49
CA SER A 6 16.23 -15.49 -31.13
C SER A 6 15.92 -14.40 -30.12
N ILE A 7 16.28 -13.15 -30.40
CA ILE A 7 15.99 -11.99 -29.57
C ILE A 7 14.48 -11.72 -29.52
N MET A 8 13.80 -11.77 -30.66
CA MET A 8 12.36 -11.57 -30.76
C MET A 8 11.58 -12.69 -30.05
N CYS A 9 12.04 -13.94 -30.12
CA CYS A 9 11.46 -15.07 -29.42
C CYS A 9 11.65 -14.93 -27.88
N TYR A 10 12.79 -14.42 -27.43
CA TYR A 10 13.07 -14.17 -26.03
C TYR A 10 12.17 -13.04 -25.47
N PHE A 11 12.01 -11.93 -26.21
CA PHE A 11 11.10 -10.83 -25.82
C PHE A 11 9.64 -11.28 -25.80
N LEU A 12 9.19 -12.07 -26.78
CA LEU A 12 7.83 -12.62 -26.81
C LEU A 12 7.58 -13.58 -25.64
N PHE A 13 8.54 -14.43 -25.31
CA PHE A 13 8.44 -15.36 -24.19
C PHE A 13 8.41 -14.61 -22.85
N GLN A 14 9.20 -13.55 -22.73
CA GLN A 14 9.21 -12.70 -21.52
C GLN A 14 7.90 -11.92 -21.37
N MET A 15 7.36 -11.36 -22.45
CA MET A 15 6.05 -10.68 -22.45
C MET A 15 4.89 -11.64 -22.12
N VAL A 16 4.92 -12.87 -22.60
CA VAL A 16 3.89 -13.88 -22.28
C VAL A 16 3.99 -14.29 -20.81
N ALA A 17 5.20 -14.51 -20.29
CA ALA A 17 5.40 -14.84 -18.89
C ALA A 17 4.95 -13.69 -17.94
N GLU A 18 5.24 -12.44 -18.31
CA GLU A 18 4.79 -11.27 -17.53
C GLU A 18 3.26 -11.11 -17.59
N THR A 19 2.64 -11.35 -18.75
CA THR A 19 1.16 -11.32 -18.86
C THR A 19 0.49 -12.46 -18.11
N GLU A 20 1.06 -13.66 -18.09
CA GLU A 20 0.55 -14.78 -17.32
C GLU A 20 0.68 -14.55 -15.80
N ILE A 21 1.80 -13.97 -15.34
CA ILE A 21 1.99 -13.57 -13.94
C ILE A 21 0.99 -12.49 -13.54
N LEU A 22 0.80 -11.45 -14.36
CA LEU A 22 -0.20 -10.40 -14.11
C LEU A 22 -1.62 -10.98 -14.04
N LEU A 23 -1.96 -11.92 -14.92
CA LEU A 23 -3.29 -12.56 -14.94
C LEU A 23 -3.49 -13.44 -13.70
N CYS A 24 -2.45 -14.16 -13.25
CA CYS A 24 -2.49 -14.98 -12.05
C CYS A 24 -2.59 -14.16 -10.76
N CYS A 25 -1.98 -12.95 -10.77
CA CYS A 25 -2.01 -12.02 -9.65
C CYS A 25 -3.27 -11.14 -9.61
N SER A 26 -4.04 -11.08 -10.69
CA SER A 26 -5.25 -10.24 -10.76
C SER A 26 -6.20 -10.58 -9.62
N ASN A 27 -6.43 -9.60 -8.74
CA ASN A 27 -7.30 -9.73 -7.57
C ASN A 27 -6.92 -10.87 -6.60
N PHE A 28 -5.64 -11.24 -6.52
CA PHE A 28 -5.19 -12.30 -5.61
C PHE A 28 -5.63 -12.03 -4.16
N TYR A 29 -5.45 -10.79 -3.69
CA TYR A 29 -5.87 -10.34 -2.37
C TYR A 29 -7.25 -9.64 -2.36
N GLY A 30 -7.93 -9.52 -3.48
CA GLY A 30 -9.18 -8.77 -3.67
C GLY A 30 -9.01 -7.53 -4.53
N ASN A 31 -10.14 -6.94 -4.95
CA ASN A 31 -10.18 -5.75 -5.81
C ASN A 31 -10.27 -4.49 -4.97
N ILE A 32 -9.21 -3.68 -4.93
CA ILE A 32 -9.17 -2.43 -4.15
C ILE A 32 -10.28 -1.44 -4.55
N ALA A 33 -10.73 -1.46 -5.80
CA ALA A 33 -11.82 -0.59 -6.26
C ALA A 33 -13.17 -0.91 -5.59
N GLU A 34 -13.37 -2.18 -5.21
CA GLU A 34 -14.60 -2.68 -4.59
C GLU A 34 -14.56 -2.61 -3.05
N VAL A 35 -13.43 -2.29 -2.45
CA VAL A 35 -13.32 -2.14 -1.00
C VAL A 35 -14.08 -0.88 -0.55
N GLU A 36 -15.03 -1.04 0.37
CA GLU A 36 -15.76 0.07 0.96
C GLU A 36 -14.86 0.91 1.86
N THR A 37 -15.08 2.24 1.86
CA THR A 37 -14.31 3.16 2.68
C THR A 37 -15.11 4.39 3.06
N THR A 38 -14.86 4.88 4.27
CA THR A 38 -15.34 6.17 4.76
C THR A 38 -14.29 7.29 4.62
N GLY A 39 -13.06 6.96 4.21
CA GLY A 39 -11.97 7.91 4.06
C GLY A 39 -11.38 8.41 5.38
N ALA A 40 -10.69 9.55 5.31
CA ALA A 40 -9.98 10.16 6.42
C ALA A 40 -10.92 10.76 7.47
N SER A 41 -10.60 10.57 8.74
CA SER A 41 -11.24 11.27 9.86
C SER A 41 -10.81 12.75 9.91
N GLU A 42 -11.50 13.55 10.72
CA GLU A 42 -11.08 14.93 11.01
C GLU A 42 -9.65 14.98 11.61
N ARG A 43 -9.26 13.98 12.38
CA ARG A 43 -7.92 13.90 12.99
C ARG A 43 -6.82 13.74 11.94
N THR A 44 -7.13 13.10 10.82
CA THR A 44 -6.21 12.99 9.67
C THR A 44 -6.30 14.21 8.77
N ALA A 45 -7.50 14.75 8.53
CA ALA A 45 -7.72 15.84 7.59
C ALA A 45 -7.25 17.21 8.11
N LYS A 46 -7.46 17.52 9.39
CA LYS A 46 -7.12 18.84 9.99
C LYS A 46 -5.62 19.18 9.92
N PRO A 47 -4.70 18.27 10.28
CA PRO A 47 -3.25 18.53 10.12
C PRO A 47 -2.85 18.82 8.68
N GLU A 48 -3.60 18.28 7.70
CA GLU A 48 -3.42 18.54 6.28
C GLU A 48 -4.01 19.88 5.80
N GLY A 49 -4.52 20.69 6.71
CA GLY A 49 -5.14 21.96 6.39
C GLY A 49 -6.49 21.85 5.67
N LEU A 50 -7.18 20.72 5.84
CA LEU A 50 -8.51 20.49 5.25
C LEU A 50 -9.60 20.77 6.28
N GLY A 51 -10.61 21.53 5.87
CA GLY A 51 -11.80 21.84 6.69
C GLY A 51 -12.90 20.80 6.58
N TYR A 52 -12.63 19.64 5.98
CA TYR A 52 -13.57 18.55 5.76
C TYR A 52 -12.86 17.21 5.93
N ALA A 53 -13.62 16.16 6.19
CA ALA A 53 -13.17 14.79 6.37
C ALA A 53 -13.77 13.86 5.28
N GLY A 54 -13.58 12.56 5.42
CA GLY A 54 -14.16 11.55 4.55
C GLY A 54 -13.31 11.26 3.32
N VAL A 55 -13.93 10.59 2.34
CA VAL A 55 -13.28 10.17 1.10
C VAL A 55 -12.66 11.36 0.38
N ALA A 56 -13.38 12.48 0.28
CA ALA A 56 -12.88 13.69 -0.37
C ALA A 56 -11.58 14.23 0.26
N ALA A 57 -11.43 14.11 1.58
CA ALA A 57 -10.19 14.51 2.26
C ALA A 57 -9.04 13.57 1.89
N SER A 58 -9.25 12.25 1.93
CA SER A 58 -8.26 11.25 1.50
C SER A 58 -7.82 11.46 0.06
N GLU A 59 -8.79 11.69 -0.83
CA GLU A 59 -8.51 11.95 -2.25
C GLU A 59 -7.65 13.21 -2.43
N LYS A 60 -8.00 14.28 -1.74
CA LYS A 60 -7.23 15.54 -1.81
C LYS A 60 -5.79 15.38 -1.33
N ILE A 61 -5.59 14.61 -0.25
CA ILE A 61 -4.24 14.35 0.28
C ILE A 61 -3.45 13.50 -0.74
N ALA A 62 -4.04 12.42 -1.26
CA ALA A 62 -3.40 11.59 -2.27
C ALA A 62 -3.04 12.36 -3.55
N GLU A 63 -3.91 13.25 -4.02
CA GLU A 63 -3.65 14.12 -5.17
C GLU A 63 -2.41 15.02 -4.96
N ARG A 64 -2.24 15.57 -3.74
CA ARG A 64 -1.06 16.38 -3.40
C ARG A 64 0.24 15.57 -3.46
N ASP A 65 0.16 14.28 -3.13
CA ASP A 65 1.32 13.40 -3.10
C ASP A 65 1.74 12.87 -4.49
N LEU A 66 0.85 12.92 -5.50
CA LEU A 66 1.11 12.35 -6.84
C LEU A 66 2.44 12.79 -7.43
N LYS A 67 2.73 14.10 -7.40
CA LYS A 67 3.97 14.64 -7.97
C LYS A 67 5.23 14.05 -7.32
N ASN A 68 5.22 13.89 -5.99
CA ASN A 68 6.36 13.36 -5.26
C ASN A 68 6.43 11.82 -5.34
N MET A 69 5.29 11.16 -5.61
CA MET A 69 5.19 9.71 -5.77
C MET A 69 5.74 9.24 -7.12
N GLU A 70 5.70 10.09 -8.16
CA GLU A 70 6.06 9.72 -9.54
C GLU A 70 7.46 9.09 -9.64
N LYS A 71 8.44 9.62 -8.92
CA LYS A 71 9.81 9.08 -8.90
C LYS A 71 9.94 7.65 -8.35
N TYR A 72 8.90 7.16 -7.66
CA TYR A 72 8.87 5.80 -7.10
C TYR A 72 7.96 4.85 -7.89
N LYS A 73 7.23 5.35 -8.90
CA LYS A 73 6.18 4.61 -9.61
C LYS A 73 6.69 3.29 -10.19
N GLU A 74 7.82 3.32 -10.90
CA GLU A 74 8.41 2.12 -11.48
C GLU A 74 8.78 1.08 -10.40
N THR A 75 9.45 1.52 -9.34
CA THR A 75 9.85 0.64 -8.24
C THR A 75 8.64 0.06 -7.49
N ILE A 76 7.62 0.89 -7.21
CA ILE A 76 6.37 0.47 -6.60
C ILE A 76 5.69 -0.59 -7.46
N THR A 77 5.56 -0.33 -8.76
CA THR A 77 4.92 -1.27 -9.71
C THR A 77 5.65 -2.61 -9.76
N LYS A 78 6.98 -2.58 -9.88
CA LYS A 78 7.83 -3.77 -9.89
C LYS A 78 7.66 -4.61 -8.62
N VAL A 79 7.79 -3.98 -7.45
CA VAL A 79 7.68 -4.67 -6.16
C VAL A 79 6.28 -5.21 -5.94
N ALA A 80 5.25 -4.41 -6.15
CA ALA A 80 3.86 -4.77 -5.93
C ALA A 80 3.45 -5.95 -6.84
N ASN A 81 3.79 -5.91 -8.12
CA ASN A 81 3.51 -6.99 -9.06
C ASN A 81 4.21 -8.30 -8.64
N SER A 82 5.46 -8.23 -8.16
CA SER A 82 6.18 -9.42 -7.68
C SER A 82 5.53 -10.09 -6.46
N LYS A 83 4.62 -9.39 -5.77
CA LYS A 83 3.90 -9.83 -4.56
C LYS A 83 2.39 -9.99 -4.77
N CYS A 84 1.92 -9.82 -6.00
CA CYS A 84 0.48 -9.83 -6.33
C CYS A 84 -0.36 -8.84 -5.52
N VAL A 85 0.24 -7.70 -5.15
CA VAL A 85 -0.43 -6.60 -4.45
C VAL A 85 -0.71 -5.49 -5.47
N PRO A 86 -1.86 -4.80 -5.44
CA PRO A 86 -2.09 -3.65 -6.29
C PRO A 86 -1.02 -2.56 -6.07
N PRO A 87 -0.32 -2.07 -7.11
CA PRO A 87 0.65 -0.98 -6.98
C PRO A 87 0.05 0.26 -6.32
N SER A 88 -1.20 0.56 -6.62
CA SER A 88 -1.97 1.66 -6.02
C SER A 88 -2.10 1.55 -4.49
N LEU A 89 -2.16 0.33 -3.94
CA LEU A 89 -2.21 0.12 -2.49
C LEU A 89 -0.86 0.42 -1.84
N VAL A 90 0.24 -0.01 -2.45
CA VAL A 90 1.59 0.31 -1.95
C VAL A 90 1.83 1.82 -1.98
N ALA A 91 1.46 2.50 -3.08
CA ALA A 91 1.52 3.96 -3.19
C ALA A 91 0.67 4.66 -2.12
N ALA A 92 -0.54 4.15 -1.83
CA ALA A 92 -1.42 4.71 -0.81
C ALA A 92 -0.84 4.59 0.61
N ILE A 93 -0.20 3.46 0.93
CA ILE A 93 0.50 3.28 2.21
C ILE A 93 1.67 4.28 2.29
N ILE A 94 2.50 4.40 1.25
CA ILE A 94 3.60 5.39 1.22
C ILE A 94 3.06 6.82 1.38
N SER A 95 1.93 7.14 0.75
CA SER A 95 1.26 8.44 0.92
C SER A 95 0.82 8.65 2.37
N ARG A 96 0.18 7.66 2.99
CA ARG A 96 -0.30 7.74 4.38
C ARG A 96 0.85 7.83 5.39
N GLU A 97 1.91 7.06 5.20
CA GLU A 97 3.02 6.93 6.14
C GLU A 97 4.00 8.10 6.08
N SER A 98 4.27 8.63 4.87
CA SER A 98 5.38 9.56 4.71
C SER A 98 5.18 10.66 3.68
N HIS A 99 4.00 10.80 3.05
CA HIS A 99 3.79 11.75 1.94
C HIS A 99 4.89 11.63 0.87
N ALA A 100 5.16 10.40 0.41
CA ALA A 100 6.27 10.10 -0.49
C ALA A 100 7.65 10.53 0.07
N GLY A 101 7.81 10.46 1.39
CA GLY A 101 9.04 10.77 2.10
C GLY A 101 9.23 12.24 2.45
N THR A 102 8.29 13.13 2.08
CA THR A 102 8.46 14.59 2.26
C THR A 102 8.46 15.05 3.71
N VAL A 103 7.87 14.29 4.61
CA VAL A 103 7.78 14.59 6.05
C VAL A 103 8.86 13.92 6.89
N LEU A 104 9.71 13.09 6.26
CA LEU A 104 10.75 12.35 6.97
C LEU A 104 12.01 13.21 7.19
N LYS A 105 12.66 12.98 8.33
CA LYS A 105 13.98 13.53 8.62
C LYS A 105 15.01 12.39 8.51
N ASP A 106 15.90 12.49 7.49
CA ASP A 106 16.89 11.45 7.20
C ASP A 106 16.28 10.03 7.05
N GLY A 107 15.05 9.95 6.52
CA GLY A 107 14.31 8.71 6.36
C GLY A 107 13.56 8.24 7.61
N TRP A 108 13.57 8.98 8.71
CA TRP A 108 12.92 8.62 9.97
C TRP A 108 11.66 9.46 10.25
N GLY A 109 10.62 8.80 10.75
CA GLY A 109 9.42 9.37 11.33
C GLY A 109 9.17 8.82 12.75
N ASP A 110 8.01 9.14 13.32
CA ASP A 110 7.59 8.69 14.67
C ASP A 110 8.71 8.82 15.73
N HIS A 111 9.27 10.02 15.85
CA HIS A 111 10.39 10.31 16.79
C HIS A 111 11.61 9.37 16.63
N GLY A 112 11.83 8.88 15.40
CA GLY A 112 12.93 7.97 15.07
C GLY A 112 12.62 6.50 15.34
N ASN A 113 11.36 6.11 15.49
CA ASN A 113 10.94 4.72 15.64
C ASN A 113 10.54 4.05 14.33
N ALA A 114 10.02 4.82 13.38
CA ALA A 114 9.57 4.33 12.08
C ALA A 114 10.51 4.77 10.96
N PHE A 115 10.87 3.85 10.08
CA PHE A 115 11.87 4.06 9.03
C PHE A 115 11.29 3.95 7.63
N GLY A 116 11.71 4.86 6.78
CA GLY A 116 11.54 4.83 5.34
C GLY A 116 10.14 5.20 4.85
N LEU A 117 9.96 5.10 3.53
CA LEU A 117 8.71 5.46 2.84
C LEU A 117 7.47 4.80 3.43
N MET A 118 7.61 3.56 3.90
CA MET A 118 6.51 2.73 4.42
C MET A 118 6.52 2.65 5.95
N GLN A 119 7.36 3.44 6.65
CA GLN A 119 7.44 3.61 8.09
C GLN A 119 7.50 2.27 8.85
N VAL A 120 8.48 1.44 8.49
CA VAL A 120 8.76 0.17 9.17
C VAL A 120 9.26 0.43 10.59
N ASP A 121 8.54 -0.09 11.59
CA ASP A 121 8.86 0.11 13.01
C ASP A 121 10.07 -0.73 13.44
N LYS A 122 11.16 -0.05 13.80
CA LYS A 122 12.42 -0.69 14.22
C LYS A 122 12.31 -1.50 15.51
N ARG A 123 11.26 -1.30 16.29
CA ARG A 123 11.02 -2.05 17.54
C ARG A 123 10.57 -3.49 17.27
N TYR A 124 10.00 -3.73 16.09
CA TYR A 124 9.46 -5.04 15.67
C TYR A 124 10.19 -5.63 14.47
N HIS A 125 10.89 -4.82 13.68
CA HIS A 125 11.54 -5.24 12.44
C HIS A 125 12.94 -4.65 12.32
N GLN A 126 13.92 -5.44 11.91
CA GLN A 126 15.18 -4.90 11.43
C GLN A 126 14.93 -4.17 10.10
N THR A 127 15.39 -2.93 9.98
CA THR A 127 15.22 -2.14 8.75
C THR A 127 16.19 -2.57 7.67
N HIS A 128 15.74 -2.58 6.40
CA HIS A 128 16.52 -3.03 5.26
C HIS A 128 16.66 -1.92 4.21
N GLY A 129 17.84 -1.81 3.63
CA GLY A 129 18.15 -0.87 2.55
C GLY A 129 18.13 0.60 2.97
N ALA A 130 18.27 1.50 2.00
CA ALA A 130 18.06 2.93 2.21
C ALA A 130 16.55 3.23 2.35
N TRP A 131 16.21 4.30 3.04
CA TRP A 131 14.84 4.68 3.40
C TRP A 131 13.85 4.79 2.22
N ASN A 132 14.35 5.02 1.02
CA ASN A 132 13.61 5.19 -0.23
C ASN A 132 14.01 4.16 -1.31
N SER A 133 14.65 3.08 -0.93
CA SER A 133 15.14 2.04 -1.84
C SER A 133 14.07 1.01 -2.19
N GLU A 134 14.31 0.25 -3.27
CA GLU A 134 13.49 -0.92 -3.63
C GLU A 134 13.45 -1.94 -2.49
N GLU A 135 14.58 -2.18 -1.81
CA GLU A 135 14.66 -3.11 -0.68
C GLU A 135 13.73 -2.70 0.46
N HIS A 136 13.66 -1.39 0.76
CA HIS A 136 12.75 -0.88 1.78
C HIS A 136 11.28 -1.04 1.36
N ILE A 137 10.92 -0.67 0.13
CA ILE A 137 9.55 -0.82 -0.39
C ILE A 137 9.14 -2.31 -0.38
N LYS A 138 10.08 -3.19 -0.76
CA LYS A 138 9.85 -4.64 -0.69
C LYS A 138 9.59 -5.10 0.75
N GLN A 139 10.38 -4.65 1.72
CA GLN A 139 10.19 -4.98 3.13
C GLN A 139 8.81 -4.55 3.64
N GLY A 140 8.41 -3.30 3.41
CA GLY A 140 7.09 -2.81 3.80
C GLY A 140 5.95 -3.57 3.11
N THR A 141 6.12 -3.92 1.83
CA THR A 141 5.14 -4.73 1.09
C THR A 141 5.06 -6.15 1.63
N ASP A 142 6.17 -6.78 2.01
CA ASP A 142 6.19 -8.11 2.64
C ASP A 142 5.43 -8.10 3.98
N ILE A 143 5.59 -7.05 4.80
CA ILE A 143 4.83 -6.86 6.06
C ILE A 143 3.33 -6.74 5.77
N LEU A 144 2.94 -5.99 4.73
CA LEU A 144 1.54 -5.90 4.30
C LEU A 144 0.99 -7.27 3.89
N CYS A 145 1.70 -8.02 3.05
CA CYS A 145 1.29 -9.37 2.61
C CYS A 145 1.13 -10.32 3.80
N GLN A 146 2.03 -10.25 4.77
CA GLN A 146 1.91 -11.04 6.00
C GLN A 146 0.66 -10.65 6.79
N SER A 147 0.40 -9.35 6.96
CA SER A 147 -0.79 -8.83 7.65
C SER A 147 -2.08 -9.32 6.99
N ILE A 148 -2.17 -9.25 5.65
CA ILE A 148 -3.33 -9.76 4.91
C ILE A 148 -3.49 -11.27 5.14
N THR A 149 -2.40 -12.05 5.02
CA THR A 149 -2.42 -13.49 5.21
C THR A 149 -2.87 -13.90 6.62
N GLU A 150 -2.45 -13.16 7.64
CA GLU A 150 -2.88 -13.38 9.01
C GLU A 150 -4.38 -13.08 9.20
N ILE A 151 -4.88 -12.02 8.57
CA ILE A 151 -6.32 -11.70 8.57
C ILE A 151 -7.13 -12.77 7.84
N GLN A 152 -6.67 -13.28 6.70
CA GLN A 152 -7.32 -14.39 5.99
C GLN A 152 -7.47 -15.63 6.87
N LYS A 153 -6.44 -15.96 7.65
CA LYS A 153 -6.48 -17.07 8.62
C LYS A 153 -7.42 -16.78 9.79
N LYS A 154 -7.44 -15.54 10.28
CA LYS A 154 -8.27 -15.14 11.42
C LYS A 154 -9.75 -15.04 11.08
N PHE A 155 -10.07 -14.57 9.87
CA PHE A 155 -11.43 -14.33 9.38
C PHE A 155 -11.67 -15.02 8.02
N PRO A 156 -11.68 -16.36 7.97
CA PRO A 156 -11.78 -17.12 6.71
C PRO A 156 -13.12 -16.96 6.00
N THR A 157 -14.14 -16.48 6.71
CA THR A 157 -15.49 -16.23 6.16
C THR A 157 -15.69 -14.83 5.60
N TRP A 158 -14.73 -13.92 5.80
CA TRP A 158 -14.78 -12.61 5.20
C TRP A 158 -14.53 -12.71 3.69
N SER A 159 -15.11 -11.78 2.91
CA SER A 159 -14.77 -11.64 1.50
C SER A 159 -13.29 -11.25 1.32
N LYS A 160 -12.75 -11.43 0.11
CA LYS A 160 -11.37 -11.01 -0.17
C LYS A 160 -11.17 -9.51 0.08
N GLU A 161 -12.15 -8.68 -0.27
CA GLU A 161 -12.14 -7.23 -0.06
C GLU A 161 -12.16 -6.88 1.43
N GLN A 162 -12.94 -7.61 2.22
CA GLN A 162 -12.96 -7.46 3.69
C GLN A 162 -11.63 -7.89 4.31
N GLN A 163 -11.06 -9.00 3.86
CA GLN A 163 -9.76 -9.50 4.31
C GLN A 163 -8.63 -8.53 3.92
N LEU A 164 -8.68 -7.97 2.71
CA LEU A 164 -7.74 -6.96 2.24
C LEU A 164 -7.78 -5.72 3.13
N LYS A 165 -8.97 -5.17 3.39
CA LYS A 165 -9.13 -4.00 4.27
C LYS A 165 -8.66 -4.29 5.70
N GLY A 166 -8.97 -5.48 6.22
CA GLY A 166 -8.48 -5.93 7.52
C GLY A 166 -6.95 -6.03 7.58
N GLY A 167 -6.32 -6.51 6.51
CA GLY A 167 -4.86 -6.56 6.37
C GLY A 167 -4.22 -5.17 6.36
N ILE A 168 -4.86 -4.20 5.71
CA ILE A 168 -4.42 -2.79 5.73
C ILE A 168 -4.49 -2.23 7.16
N SER A 169 -5.59 -2.46 7.88
CA SER A 169 -5.71 -2.07 9.29
C SER A 169 -4.64 -2.75 10.17
N ALA A 170 -4.40 -4.05 9.95
CA ALA A 170 -3.41 -4.83 10.68
C ALA A 170 -1.96 -4.38 10.41
N TYR A 171 -1.67 -3.84 9.23
CA TYR A 171 -0.38 -3.25 8.92
C TYR A 171 0.00 -2.15 9.92
N ASN A 172 -0.96 -1.32 10.31
CA ASN A 172 -0.75 -0.21 11.25
C ASN A 172 -0.82 -0.66 12.72
N ALA A 173 -1.84 -1.43 13.10
CA ALA A 173 -2.13 -1.72 14.50
C ALA A 173 -1.92 -3.19 14.91
N GLY A 174 -1.48 -4.04 13.98
CA GLY A 174 -1.31 -5.47 14.19
C GLY A 174 -2.62 -6.26 14.09
N THR A 175 -2.49 -7.54 13.72
CA THR A 175 -3.63 -8.46 13.50
C THR A 175 -4.51 -8.64 14.74
N ARG A 176 -3.93 -8.53 15.94
CA ARG A 176 -4.69 -8.64 17.22
C ARG A 176 -5.71 -7.53 17.39
N ASN A 177 -5.43 -6.34 16.85
CA ASN A 177 -6.31 -5.18 16.93
C ASN A 177 -7.58 -5.33 16.08
N VAL A 178 -7.51 -6.03 14.97
CA VAL A 178 -8.66 -6.28 14.09
C VAL A 178 -9.58 -7.33 14.75
N ARG A 179 -10.78 -6.91 15.18
CA ARG A 179 -11.72 -7.77 15.91
C ARG A 179 -13.01 -8.02 15.13
N THR A 180 -13.54 -6.98 14.49
CA THR A 180 -14.74 -7.02 13.65
C THR A 180 -14.48 -6.25 12.37
N TYR A 181 -15.33 -6.44 11.36
CA TYR A 181 -15.21 -5.68 10.10
C TYR A 181 -15.50 -4.19 10.32
N GLU A 182 -16.58 -3.88 11.01
CA GLU A 182 -17.04 -2.50 11.25
C GLU A 182 -16.07 -1.71 12.15
N GLY A 183 -15.47 -2.40 13.10
CA GLY A 183 -14.57 -1.78 14.10
C GLY A 183 -13.08 -1.95 13.79
N MET A 184 -12.69 -2.38 12.58
CA MET A 184 -11.28 -2.73 12.31
C MET A 184 -10.30 -1.57 12.48
N ASP A 185 -10.74 -0.34 12.23
CA ASP A 185 -9.90 0.85 12.38
C ASP A 185 -9.84 1.40 13.81
N VAL A 186 -10.65 0.89 14.72
CA VAL A 186 -10.56 1.28 16.13
C VAL A 186 -9.22 0.83 16.69
N GLY A 187 -8.42 1.79 17.20
CA GLY A 187 -7.07 1.55 17.72
C GLY A 187 -5.95 1.69 16.69
N THR A 188 -6.27 1.94 15.42
CA THR A 188 -5.28 2.41 14.44
C THR A 188 -4.98 3.90 14.63
N THR A 189 -3.93 4.40 14.00
CA THR A 189 -3.62 5.84 14.01
C THR A 189 -4.83 6.64 13.52
N HIS A 190 -5.36 7.51 14.37
CA HIS A 190 -6.57 8.33 14.19
C HIS A 190 -7.88 7.53 13.99
N ASN A 191 -7.89 6.23 14.22
CA ASN A 191 -9.01 5.30 14.03
C ASN A 191 -9.60 5.31 12.60
N ASP A 192 -8.76 5.55 11.59
CA ASP A 192 -9.20 5.68 10.19
C ASP A 192 -8.20 5.10 9.19
N TYR A 193 -7.18 4.40 9.65
CA TYR A 193 -6.04 4.04 8.82
C TYR A 193 -6.45 3.26 7.56
N ALA A 194 -7.17 2.16 7.70
CA ALA A 194 -7.59 1.36 6.53
C ALA A 194 -8.58 2.14 5.65
N ASN A 195 -9.51 2.88 6.23
CA ASN A 195 -10.44 3.71 5.48
C ASN A 195 -9.71 4.78 4.65
N ASP A 196 -8.75 5.49 5.24
CA ASP A 196 -7.99 6.53 4.54
C ASP A 196 -7.10 5.93 3.45
N VAL A 197 -6.36 4.84 3.74
CA VAL A 197 -5.48 4.16 2.77
C VAL A 197 -6.28 3.64 1.58
N VAL A 198 -7.44 3.01 1.79
CA VAL A 198 -8.31 2.52 0.70
C VAL A 198 -8.77 3.67 -0.20
N ALA A 199 -9.21 4.78 0.37
CA ALA A 199 -9.63 5.95 -0.41
C ALA A 199 -8.48 6.53 -1.23
N ARG A 200 -7.27 6.66 -0.65
CA ARG A 200 -6.07 7.09 -1.39
C ARG A 200 -5.69 6.10 -2.49
N ALA A 201 -5.79 4.79 -2.24
CA ALA A 201 -5.46 3.77 -3.23
C ALA A 201 -6.30 3.89 -4.50
N LYS A 202 -7.58 4.23 -4.36
CA LYS A 202 -8.45 4.48 -5.52
C LYS A 202 -7.99 5.68 -6.35
N VAL A 203 -7.41 6.72 -5.72
CA VAL A 203 -6.78 7.84 -6.46
C VAL A 203 -5.58 7.37 -7.24
N PHE A 204 -4.65 6.66 -6.59
CA PHE A 204 -3.45 6.15 -7.25
C PHE A 204 -3.79 5.19 -8.39
N GLN A 205 -4.82 4.35 -8.23
CA GLN A 205 -5.30 3.46 -9.28
C GLN A 205 -5.80 4.25 -10.51
N ARG A 206 -6.59 5.32 -10.31
CA ARG A 206 -7.04 6.20 -11.41
C ARG A 206 -5.89 6.96 -12.09
N ASN A 207 -4.72 7.07 -11.43
CA ASN A 207 -3.51 7.70 -11.95
C ASN A 207 -2.46 6.70 -12.45
N GLY A 208 -2.87 5.45 -12.72
CA GLY A 208 -2.07 4.46 -13.43
C GLY A 208 -1.02 3.74 -12.57
N TYR A 209 -1.27 3.63 -11.25
CA TYR A 209 -0.53 2.74 -10.36
C TYR A 209 -1.17 1.37 -10.30
#